data_aabb5d381cdd52d8fa35b64ceb92b00d
#
_entry.id   aabb5d381cdd52d8fa35b64ceb92b00d
#
_cell.length_a   1.000
_cell.length_b   1.000
_cell.length_c   1.000
_cell.angle_alpha   90.00
_cell.angle_beta   90.00
_cell.angle_gamma   90.00
#
_symmetry.space_group_name_H-M   'P 1'
#
loop_
_entity.id
_entity.type
_entity.pdbx_description
1 polymer ?
#
loop_
_entity_poly.entity_id
_entity_poly.type
_entity_poly.pdbx_seq_one_letter_code
_entity_poly.pdbx_strand_id
1 'polypeptide(L)'
;MLDRNWIADGYPDPQQEARNRAHAVDILTRFHRDNVATYALPVALEERFAIEVDGVTVSGQIDRMDRHPDGTYEIIDYKTSRRLPSLTTVEESLQLSMYHLAARETWGIEPSTLTLYFVVHGQPLSTPGRTEAQIQAVRRHVVTIAERIDARRFEPKTSKLCDYCDYQPICPAFRSAGERRRGEGDAAMGARVDEWVRLADEATAIRQRLRELETEIVPFSIANDYVRLFTADGPGIERRRREVPTDEERVRRALGAIGRLDEVLSVDPAKVARLLEQQDLPPEVEDELLRETEGAWELRRVDRPASVDGDPTSTDA
;
A
#
# COMPACT_ATOMS: atom_id res chain seq x y z
N MET A 1 -7.38 -20.72 -18.01
CA MET A 1 -7.73 -19.36 -18.50
C MET A 1 -6.58 -18.39 -18.27
N LEU A 2 -5.98 -18.31 -17.09
CA LEU A 2 -4.84 -17.45 -16.78
C LEU A 2 -3.68 -17.65 -17.77
N ASP A 3 -3.29 -18.90 -18.04
CA ASP A 3 -2.15 -19.23 -18.91
C ASP A 3 -2.27 -18.70 -20.34
N ARG A 4 -3.49 -18.55 -20.84
CA ARG A 4 -3.75 -18.03 -22.19
C ARG A 4 -3.67 -16.52 -22.28
N ASN A 5 -3.79 -15.84 -21.14
CA ASN A 5 -3.84 -14.38 -21.06
C ASN A 5 -2.64 -13.81 -20.28
N TRP A 6 -1.72 -14.69 -19.84
CA TRP A 6 -0.54 -14.23 -19.14
C TRP A 6 0.47 -13.63 -20.11
N ILE A 7 0.87 -12.41 -19.82
CA ILE A 7 1.90 -11.68 -20.58
C ILE A 7 3.14 -11.64 -19.70
N ALA A 8 4.21 -12.28 -20.15
CA ALA A 8 5.49 -12.33 -19.44
C ALA A 8 6.35 -11.08 -19.66
N ASP A 9 6.01 -10.28 -20.67
CA ASP A 9 6.75 -9.06 -20.99
C ASP A 9 6.65 -8.03 -19.87
N GLY A 10 7.77 -7.37 -19.57
CA GLY A 10 7.84 -6.33 -18.54
C GLY A 10 8.28 -6.80 -17.15
N TYR A 11 8.51 -8.10 -16.95
CA TYR A 11 9.15 -8.58 -15.72
C TYR A 11 10.68 -8.54 -15.88
N PRO A 12 11.42 -8.00 -14.90
CA PRO A 12 12.88 -7.86 -14.98
C PRO A 12 13.61 -9.23 -14.95
N ASP A 13 12.99 -10.24 -14.35
CA ASP A 13 13.54 -11.58 -14.25
C ASP A 13 12.45 -12.68 -14.14
N PRO A 14 12.76 -13.94 -14.50
CA PRO A 14 11.82 -15.06 -14.44
C PRO A 14 11.32 -15.38 -13.03
N GLN A 15 12.09 -15.06 -11.99
CA GLN A 15 11.66 -15.32 -10.60
C GLN A 15 10.57 -14.34 -10.17
N GLN A 16 10.70 -13.07 -10.57
CA GLN A 16 9.69 -12.07 -10.33
C GLN A 16 8.41 -12.38 -11.10
N GLU A 17 8.53 -12.81 -12.37
CA GLU A 17 7.40 -13.28 -13.16
C GLU A 17 6.68 -14.44 -12.43
N ALA A 18 7.41 -15.48 -12.03
CA ALA A 18 6.85 -16.65 -11.35
C ALA A 18 6.12 -16.27 -10.04
N ARG A 19 6.71 -15.38 -9.23
CA ARG A 19 6.07 -14.88 -8.00
C ARG A 19 4.77 -14.14 -8.30
N ASN A 20 4.75 -13.26 -9.29
CA ASN A 20 3.54 -12.51 -9.65
C ASN A 20 2.48 -13.41 -10.25
N ARG A 21 2.87 -14.42 -11.04
CA ARG A 21 1.94 -15.41 -11.59
C ARG A 21 1.32 -16.27 -10.49
N ALA A 22 2.12 -16.74 -9.53
CA ALA A 22 1.59 -17.47 -8.35
C ALA A 22 0.60 -16.60 -7.57
N HIS A 23 0.94 -15.34 -7.32
CA HIS A 23 0.04 -14.38 -6.64
C HIS A 23 -1.27 -14.15 -7.42
N ALA A 24 -1.22 -14.06 -8.75
CA ALA A 24 -2.42 -13.96 -9.58
C ALA A 24 -3.30 -15.23 -9.49
N VAL A 25 -2.70 -16.43 -9.43
CA VAL A 25 -3.43 -17.67 -9.21
C VAL A 25 -4.16 -17.66 -7.88
N ASP A 26 -3.49 -17.21 -6.80
CA ASP A 26 -4.08 -17.14 -5.46
C ASP A 26 -5.26 -16.17 -5.41
N ILE A 27 -5.11 -14.97 -6.00
CA ILE A 27 -6.18 -13.98 -6.10
C ILE A 27 -7.39 -14.56 -6.84
N LEU A 28 -7.18 -15.14 -8.02
CA LEU A 28 -8.27 -15.69 -8.84
C LEU A 28 -8.95 -16.88 -8.18
N THR A 29 -8.18 -17.76 -7.51
CA THR A 29 -8.71 -18.90 -6.78
C THR A 29 -9.59 -18.45 -5.63
N ARG A 30 -9.13 -17.47 -4.85
CA ARG A 30 -9.91 -16.87 -3.77
C ARG A 30 -11.17 -16.20 -4.30
N PHE A 31 -11.03 -15.34 -5.31
CA PHE A 31 -12.17 -14.68 -5.95
C PHE A 31 -13.24 -15.68 -6.41
N HIS A 32 -12.83 -16.77 -7.09
CA HIS A 32 -13.74 -17.81 -7.53
C HIS A 32 -14.43 -18.49 -6.35
N ARG A 33 -13.66 -18.93 -5.35
CA ARG A 33 -14.22 -19.59 -4.15
C ARG A 33 -15.23 -18.71 -3.44
N ASP A 34 -14.91 -17.43 -3.24
CA ASP A 34 -15.71 -16.52 -2.45
C ASP A 34 -16.98 -16.05 -3.19
N ASN A 35 -16.99 -16.13 -4.53
CA ASN A 35 -18.09 -15.66 -5.35
C ASN A 35 -18.92 -16.78 -6.00
N VAL A 36 -18.43 -18.03 -6.07
CA VAL A 36 -19.11 -19.10 -6.80
C VAL A 36 -20.51 -19.42 -6.25
N ALA A 37 -20.68 -19.35 -4.92
CA ALA A 37 -21.95 -19.67 -4.27
C ALA A 37 -23.00 -18.53 -4.34
N THR A 38 -22.54 -17.30 -4.52
CA THR A 38 -23.37 -16.09 -4.51
C THR A 38 -23.39 -15.38 -5.88
N TYR A 39 -22.85 -16.07 -6.90
CA TYR A 39 -22.72 -15.48 -8.22
C TYR A 39 -24.11 -15.17 -8.80
N ALA A 40 -24.41 -13.88 -8.92
CA ALA A 40 -25.52 -13.40 -9.69
C ALA A 40 -25.11 -13.29 -11.17
N LEU A 41 -25.99 -13.65 -12.10
CA LEU A 41 -25.74 -13.45 -13.51
C LEU A 41 -25.70 -11.92 -13.76
N PRO A 42 -24.57 -11.36 -14.20
CA PRO A 42 -24.50 -9.93 -14.47
C PRO A 42 -25.41 -9.54 -15.64
N VAL A 43 -26.01 -8.38 -15.56
CA VAL A 43 -26.79 -7.81 -16.65
C VAL A 43 -25.91 -7.09 -17.69
N ALA A 44 -24.71 -6.67 -17.28
CA ALA A 44 -23.68 -6.10 -18.17
C ALA A 44 -22.28 -6.46 -17.67
N LEU A 45 -21.38 -6.75 -18.60
CA LEU A 45 -19.96 -6.98 -18.38
C LEU A 45 -19.16 -6.21 -19.40
N GLU A 46 -18.12 -5.46 -18.94
CA GLU A 46 -17.25 -4.66 -19.80
C GLU A 46 -18.05 -3.78 -20.78
N GLU A 47 -19.16 -3.22 -20.31
CA GLU A 47 -20.12 -2.51 -21.17
C GLU A 47 -19.69 -1.06 -21.38
N ARG A 48 -19.59 -0.68 -22.65
CA ARG A 48 -19.20 0.66 -23.04
C ARG A 48 -20.39 1.60 -23.05
N PHE A 49 -20.13 2.85 -22.65
CA PHE A 49 -21.10 3.93 -22.72
C PHE A 49 -20.51 5.17 -23.39
N ALA A 50 -21.38 5.98 -23.96
CA ALA A 50 -21.09 7.35 -24.38
C ALA A 50 -22.34 8.19 -24.06
N ILE A 51 -22.20 9.19 -23.21
CA ILE A 51 -23.27 10.06 -22.76
C ILE A 51 -22.94 11.53 -23.03
N GLU A 52 -23.96 12.33 -23.24
CA GLU A 52 -23.83 13.79 -23.36
C GLU A 52 -24.09 14.45 -21.99
N VAL A 53 -23.09 15.14 -21.47
CA VAL A 53 -23.16 15.88 -20.21
C VAL A 53 -23.06 17.37 -20.52
N ASP A 54 -24.17 18.07 -20.61
CA ASP A 54 -24.25 19.51 -20.85
C ASP A 54 -23.39 19.99 -22.05
N GLY A 55 -23.46 19.23 -23.16
CA GLY A 55 -22.70 19.50 -24.41
C GLY A 55 -21.29 18.89 -24.44
N VAL A 56 -20.90 18.12 -23.43
CA VAL A 56 -19.62 17.40 -23.39
C VAL A 56 -19.87 15.91 -23.54
N THR A 57 -19.30 15.29 -24.59
CA THR A 57 -19.36 13.83 -24.75
C THR A 57 -18.39 13.16 -23.79
N VAL A 58 -18.91 12.29 -22.93
CA VAL A 58 -18.12 11.46 -22.00
C VAL A 58 -18.33 9.99 -22.32
N SER A 59 -17.23 9.28 -22.55
CA SER A 59 -17.27 7.84 -22.80
C SER A 59 -16.46 7.08 -21.77
N GLY A 60 -16.83 5.84 -21.57
CA GLY A 60 -16.13 4.93 -20.64
C GLY A 60 -16.64 3.51 -20.78
N GLN A 61 -16.26 2.69 -19.79
CA GLN A 61 -16.63 1.29 -19.73
C GLN A 61 -16.90 0.92 -18.27
N ILE A 62 -18.04 0.26 -18.03
CA ILE A 62 -18.42 -0.28 -16.71
C ILE A 62 -17.97 -1.73 -16.69
N ASP A 63 -17.19 -2.13 -15.67
CA ASP A 63 -16.65 -3.49 -15.57
C ASP A 63 -17.79 -4.52 -15.38
N ARG A 64 -18.72 -4.24 -14.47
CA ARG A 64 -19.83 -5.15 -14.17
C ARG A 64 -21.05 -4.40 -13.62
N MET A 65 -22.22 -4.82 -14.04
CA MET A 65 -23.50 -4.42 -13.47
C MET A 65 -24.33 -5.66 -13.14
N ASP A 66 -24.78 -5.76 -11.89
CA ASP A 66 -25.62 -6.85 -11.41
C ASP A 66 -27.04 -6.34 -11.14
N ARG A 67 -28.01 -7.24 -11.32
CA ARG A 67 -29.37 -7.04 -10.84
C ARG A 67 -29.64 -8.00 -9.70
N HIS A 68 -30.02 -7.47 -8.56
CA HIS A 68 -30.39 -8.24 -7.39
C HIS A 68 -31.79 -8.83 -7.50
N PRO A 69 -32.12 -9.88 -6.70
CA PRO A 69 -33.45 -10.51 -6.70
C PRO A 69 -34.61 -9.56 -6.34
N ASP A 70 -34.32 -8.50 -5.57
CA ASP A 70 -35.30 -7.46 -5.22
C ASP A 70 -35.51 -6.44 -6.35
N GLY A 71 -34.81 -6.60 -7.48
CA GLY A 71 -34.90 -5.73 -8.65
C GLY A 71 -33.97 -4.53 -8.63
N THR A 72 -33.21 -4.32 -7.56
CA THR A 72 -32.20 -3.25 -7.47
C THR A 72 -30.96 -3.56 -8.30
N TYR A 73 -30.15 -2.53 -8.58
CA TYR A 73 -28.95 -2.67 -9.39
C TYR A 73 -27.71 -2.24 -8.59
N GLU A 74 -26.62 -2.98 -8.82
CA GLU A 74 -25.30 -2.66 -8.31
C GLU A 74 -24.31 -2.50 -9.47
N ILE A 75 -23.47 -1.46 -9.41
CA ILE A 75 -22.31 -1.30 -10.28
C ILE A 75 -21.07 -1.69 -9.51
N ILE A 76 -20.28 -2.57 -10.10
CA ILE A 76 -19.04 -3.11 -9.50
C ILE A 76 -17.87 -2.76 -10.41
N ASP A 77 -16.83 -2.13 -9.84
CA ASP A 77 -15.57 -1.83 -10.49
C ASP A 77 -14.44 -2.55 -9.77
N TYR A 78 -13.63 -3.31 -10.50
CA TYR A 78 -12.56 -4.13 -9.95
C TYR A 78 -11.25 -3.37 -9.79
N LYS A 79 -10.68 -3.45 -8.60
CA LYS A 79 -9.41 -2.79 -8.25
C LYS A 79 -8.33 -3.79 -7.88
N THR A 80 -7.15 -3.65 -8.48
CA THR A 80 -5.95 -4.45 -8.19
C THR A 80 -5.02 -3.77 -7.19
N SER A 81 -5.41 -2.63 -6.63
CA SER A 81 -4.62 -1.90 -5.64
C SER A 81 -4.40 -2.73 -4.37
N ARG A 82 -3.18 -2.68 -3.84
CA ARG A 82 -2.82 -3.26 -2.54
C ARG A 82 -3.22 -2.37 -1.36
N ARG A 83 -3.65 -1.12 -1.60
CA ARG A 83 -4.12 -0.21 -0.56
C ARG A 83 -5.62 -0.05 -0.66
N LEU A 84 -6.29 -0.28 0.46
CA LEU A 84 -7.72 0.01 0.57
C LEU A 84 -7.89 1.50 0.89
N PRO A 85 -8.77 2.21 0.16
CA PRO A 85 -9.14 3.58 0.50
C PRO A 85 -10.10 3.59 1.72
N SER A 86 -10.29 4.77 2.30
CA SER A 86 -11.39 4.97 3.25
C SER A 86 -12.77 4.90 2.56
N LEU A 87 -13.82 4.59 3.30
CA LEU A 87 -15.19 4.63 2.77
C LEU A 87 -15.54 6.02 2.22
N THR A 88 -15.12 7.08 2.88
CA THR A 88 -15.30 8.46 2.39
C THR A 88 -14.69 8.66 1.00
N THR A 89 -13.50 8.09 0.74
CA THR A 89 -12.88 8.13 -0.59
C THR A 89 -13.72 7.41 -1.64
N VAL A 90 -14.40 6.31 -1.26
CA VAL A 90 -15.30 5.58 -2.16
C VAL A 90 -16.60 6.36 -2.39
N GLU A 91 -17.15 6.97 -1.36
CA GLU A 91 -18.32 7.85 -1.44
C GLU A 91 -18.07 9.05 -2.36
N GLU A 92 -16.88 9.62 -2.34
CA GLU A 92 -16.45 10.75 -3.16
C GLU A 92 -15.89 10.33 -4.54
N SER A 93 -15.90 9.04 -4.87
CA SER A 93 -15.35 8.54 -6.13
C SER A 93 -16.05 9.15 -7.33
N LEU A 94 -15.29 9.94 -8.11
CA LEU A 94 -15.76 10.50 -9.37
C LEU A 94 -16.10 9.38 -10.36
N GLN A 95 -15.29 8.33 -10.43
CA GLN A 95 -15.52 7.20 -11.34
C GLN A 95 -16.85 6.52 -11.07
N LEU A 96 -17.15 6.14 -9.82
CA LEU A 96 -18.43 5.55 -9.46
C LEU A 96 -19.61 6.49 -9.71
N SER A 97 -19.41 7.79 -9.51
CA SER A 97 -20.44 8.78 -9.78
C SER A 97 -20.69 8.96 -11.27
N MET A 98 -19.65 8.88 -12.11
CA MET A 98 -19.79 8.85 -13.57
C MET A 98 -20.49 7.58 -14.04
N TYR A 99 -20.19 6.43 -13.46
CA TYR A 99 -20.87 5.17 -13.79
C TYR A 99 -22.36 5.19 -13.43
N HIS A 100 -22.71 5.78 -12.28
CA HIS A 100 -24.11 5.99 -11.93
C HIS A 100 -24.81 6.85 -12.98
N LEU A 101 -24.22 8.01 -13.33
CA LEU A 101 -24.78 8.90 -14.35
C LEU A 101 -24.92 8.18 -15.69
N ALA A 102 -23.88 7.43 -16.10
CA ALA A 102 -23.89 6.66 -17.33
C ALA A 102 -25.00 5.59 -17.36
N ALA A 103 -25.18 4.86 -16.25
CA ALA A 103 -26.24 3.85 -16.15
C ALA A 103 -27.64 4.48 -16.31
N ARG A 104 -27.85 5.64 -15.71
CA ARG A 104 -29.10 6.39 -15.80
C ARG A 104 -29.36 6.91 -17.22
N GLU A 105 -28.38 7.55 -17.83
CA GLU A 105 -28.55 8.19 -19.14
C GLU A 105 -28.58 7.17 -20.29
N THR A 106 -27.83 6.06 -20.20
CA THR A 106 -27.71 5.08 -21.29
C THR A 106 -28.81 4.02 -21.24
N TRP A 107 -29.13 3.52 -20.03
CA TRP A 107 -30.02 2.37 -19.88
C TRP A 107 -31.26 2.65 -19.04
N GLY A 108 -31.44 3.87 -18.50
CA GLY A 108 -32.52 4.21 -17.60
C GLY A 108 -32.46 3.43 -16.27
N ILE A 109 -31.28 3.01 -15.87
CA ILE A 109 -31.05 2.25 -14.65
C ILE A 109 -30.57 3.19 -13.55
N GLU A 110 -31.23 3.11 -12.38
CA GLU A 110 -30.84 3.84 -11.17
C GLU A 110 -30.15 2.87 -10.21
N PRO A 111 -28.79 2.85 -10.15
CA PRO A 111 -28.08 1.93 -9.27
C PRO A 111 -28.32 2.29 -7.80
N SER A 112 -28.75 1.30 -7.01
CA SER A 112 -28.89 1.43 -5.56
C SER A 112 -27.56 1.35 -4.82
N THR A 113 -26.59 0.64 -5.42
CA THR A 113 -25.29 0.36 -4.81
C THR A 113 -24.16 0.56 -5.82
N LEU A 114 -23.06 1.14 -5.35
CA LEU A 114 -21.85 1.37 -6.13
C LEU A 114 -20.67 0.78 -5.35
N THR A 115 -19.93 -0.14 -5.97
CA THR A 115 -18.91 -0.96 -5.30
C THR A 115 -17.57 -0.87 -6.00
N LEU A 116 -16.50 -0.60 -5.22
CA LEU A 116 -15.13 -0.91 -5.61
C LEU A 116 -14.76 -2.27 -5.01
N TYR A 117 -14.51 -3.27 -5.86
CA TYR A 117 -14.13 -4.60 -5.41
C TYR A 117 -12.62 -4.77 -5.49
N PHE A 118 -11.95 -4.80 -4.34
CA PHE A 118 -10.49 -4.95 -4.25
C PHE A 118 -10.11 -6.43 -4.33
N VAL A 119 -9.82 -6.93 -5.53
CA VAL A 119 -9.56 -8.35 -5.80
C VAL A 119 -8.36 -8.92 -5.04
N VAL A 120 -7.34 -8.08 -4.78
CA VAL A 120 -6.16 -8.48 -3.97
C VAL A 120 -6.54 -8.82 -2.54
N HIS A 121 -7.56 -8.18 -2.01
CA HIS A 121 -8.04 -8.39 -0.64
C HIS A 121 -9.29 -9.27 -0.57
N GLY A 122 -9.96 -9.51 -1.70
CA GLY A 122 -11.29 -10.12 -1.74
C GLY A 122 -12.35 -9.25 -1.05
N GLN A 123 -12.17 -7.93 -1.02
CA GLN A 123 -12.98 -7.02 -0.23
C GLN A 123 -13.77 -6.04 -1.10
N PRO A 124 -15.12 -6.09 -1.06
CA PRO A 124 -15.97 -5.03 -1.61
C PRO A 124 -16.02 -3.84 -0.65
N LEU A 125 -15.93 -2.63 -1.19
CA LEU A 125 -16.24 -1.39 -0.51
C LEU A 125 -17.41 -0.73 -1.23
N SER A 126 -18.59 -0.83 -0.64
CA SER A 126 -19.85 -0.43 -1.26
C SER A 126 -20.39 0.85 -0.63
N THR A 127 -20.99 1.68 -1.46
CA THR A 127 -21.68 2.91 -1.06
C THR A 127 -23.07 2.95 -1.72
N PRO A 128 -24.03 3.69 -1.16
CA PRO A 128 -25.31 3.91 -1.83
C PRO A 128 -25.14 4.57 -3.20
N GLY A 129 -26.15 4.43 -4.03
CA GLY A 129 -26.30 5.21 -5.26
C GLY A 129 -26.20 6.71 -4.99
N ARG A 130 -25.86 7.49 -5.98
CA ARG A 130 -25.66 8.94 -5.85
C ARG A 130 -26.98 9.68 -5.76
N THR A 131 -27.05 10.63 -4.87
CA THR A 131 -28.17 11.59 -4.81
C THR A 131 -28.17 12.53 -6.02
N GLU A 132 -29.30 13.11 -6.34
CA GLU A 132 -29.41 14.09 -7.44
C GLU A 132 -28.41 15.26 -7.26
N ALA A 133 -28.21 15.72 -6.03
CA ALA A 133 -27.24 16.79 -5.75
C ALA A 133 -25.79 16.38 -6.09
N GLN A 134 -25.42 15.13 -5.82
CA GLN A 134 -24.10 14.58 -6.18
C GLN A 134 -23.98 14.42 -7.71
N ILE A 135 -25.01 13.94 -8.39
CA ILE A 135 -25.04 13.83 -9.85
C ILE A 135 -24.88 15.22 -10.51
N GLN A 136 -25.59 16.23 -10.01
CA GLN A 136 -25.44 17.60 -10.52
C GLN A 136 -24.04 18.17 -10.24
N ALA A 137 -23.39 17.80 -9.13
CA ALA A 137 -22.03 18.19 -8.87
C ALA A 137 -21.04 17.54 -9.87
N VAL A 138 -21.26 16.28 -10.22
CA VAL A 138 -20.46 15.56 -11.24
C VAL A 138 -20.64 16.21 -12.62
N ARG A 139 -21.87 16.53 -13.04
CA ARG A 139 -22.13 17.24 -14.31
C ARG A 139 -21.34 18.56 -14.38
N ARG A 140 -21.44 19.40 -13.36
CA ARG A 140 -20.67 20.66 -13.29
C ARG A 140 -19.17 20.42 -13.34
N HIS A 141 -18.67 19.36 -12.68
CA HIS A 141 -17.26 19.02 -12.69
C HIS A 141 -16.76 18.65 -14.08
N VAL A 142 -17.53 17.85 -14.82
CA VAL A 142 -17.23 17.47 -16.22
C VAL A 142 -17.13 18.71 -17.10
N VAL A 143 -18.12 19.61 -17.05
CA VAL A 143 -18.12 20.86 -17.83
C VAL A 143 -16.89 21.71 -17.49
N THR A 144 -16.60 21.89 -16.20
CA THR A 144 -15.43 22.66 -15.75
C THR A 144 -14.13 22.08 -16.27
N ILE A 145 -13.99 20.75 -16.30
CA ILE A 145 -12.79 20.08 -16.86
C ILE A 145 -12.72 20.34 -18.37
N ALA A 146 -13.82 20.18 -19.10
CA ALA A 146 -13.86 20.41 -20.55
C ALA A 146 -13.48 21.86 -20.90
N GLU A 147 -14.06 22.86 -20.21
CA GLU A 147 -13.71 24.28 -20.37
C GLU A 147 -12.21 24.55 -20.12
N ARG A 148 -11.61 23.90 -19.13
CA ARG A 148 -10.17 24.03 -18.86
C ARG A 148 -9.32 23.41 -19.96
N ILE A 149 -9.74 22.27 -20.50
CA ILE A 149 -9.09 21.61 -21.64
C ILE A 149 -9.14 22.51 -22.87
N ASP A 150 -10.32 23.04 -23.19
CA ASP A 150 -10.51 23.95 -24.33
C ASP A 150 -9.70 25.23 -24.18
N ALA A 151 -9.61 25.76 -22.98
CA ALA A 151 -8.77 26.91 -22.63
C ALA A 151 -7.28 26.55 -22.52
N ARG A 152 -6.87 25.30 -22.81
CA ARG A 152 -5.48 24.78 -22.67
C ARG A 152 -4.86 25.05 -21.31
N ARG A 153 -5.66 24.95 -20.24
CA ARG A 153 -5.19 25.13 -18.86
C ARG A 153 -4.79 23.78 -18.26
N PHE A 154 -3.51 23.49 -18.31
CA PHE A 154 -2.90 22.26 -17.83
C PHE A 154 -1.84 22.54 -16.77
N GLU A 155 -2.21 23.25 -15.72
CA GLU A 155 -1.29 23.58 -14.64
C GLU A 155 -0.86 22.30 -13.92
N PRO A 156 0.46 22.07 -13.78
CA PRO A 156 0.94 20.86 -13.11
C PRO A 156 0.66 20.93 -11.63
N LYS A 157 0.18 19.80 -11.07
CA LYS A 157 0.03 19.62 -9.62
C LYS A 157 1.12 18.70 -9.10
N THR A 158 1.94 19.19 -8.19
CA THR A 158 2.94 18.38 -7.51
C THR A 158 2.27 17.47 -6.46
N SER A 159 2.70 16.22 -6.41
CA SER A 159 2.22 15.22 -5.46
C SER A 159 3.32 14.20 -5.15
N LYS A 160 3.09 13.29 -4.22
CA LYS A 160 4.00 12.15 -3.94
C LYS A 160 4.22 11.22 -5.15
N LEU A 161 3.36 11.28 -6.16
CA LEU A 161 3.53 10.51 -7.39
C LEU A 161 4.57 11.11 -8.33
N CYS A 162 4.99 12.35 -8.11
CA CYS A 162 6.00 13.00 -8.93
C CYS A 162 7.37 12.31 -8.84
N ASP A 163 7.67 11.65 -7.73
CA ASP A 163 8.92 10.91 -7.54
C ASP A 163 9.03 9.67 -8.46
N TYR A 164 7.88 9.21 -8.99
CA TYR A 164 7.77 8.08 -9.91
C TYR A 164 7.33 8.50 -11.32
N CYS A 165 7.34 9.80 -11.60
CA CYS A 165 6.83 10.36 -12.85
C CYS A 165 7.93 10.46 -13.92
N ASP A 166 7.80 9.71 -14.99
CA ASP A 166 8.74 9.74 -16.12
C ASP A 166 8.83 11.11 -16.80
N TYR A 167 7.80 11.95 -16.65
CA TYR A 167 7.76 13.30 -17.18
C TYR A 167 8.39 14.36 -16.24
N GLN A 168 8.84 13.99 -15.05
CA GLN A 168 9.42 14.92 -14.09
C GLN A 168 10.54 15.80 -14.68
N PRO A 169 11.48 15.25 -15.50
CA PRO A 169 12.57 16.06 -16.07
C PRO A 169 12.12 17.17 -17.02
N ILE A 170 10.94 17.03 -17.63
CA ILE A 170 10.39 18.04 -18.56
C ILE A 170 9.17 18.77 -17.99
N CYS A 171 8.75 18.43 -16.77
CA CYS A 171 7.57 19.00 -16.15
C CYS A 171 7.77 20.48 -15.77
N PRO A 172 6.85 21.40 -16.14
CA PRO A 172 6.98 22.82 -15.80
C PRO A 172 7.08 23.10 -14.31
N ALA A 173 6.47 22.26 -13.45
CA ALA A 173 6.57 22.41 -12.01
C ALA A 173 7.99 22.19 -11.47
N PHE A 174 8.80 21.40 -12.17
CA PHE A 174 10.19 21.10 -11.80
C PHE A 174 11.20 21.93 -12.60
N ARG A 175 10.90 22.26 -13.88
CA ARG A 175 11.74 23.15 -14.71
C ARG A 175 11.92 24.52 -14.07
N SER A 176 10.82 25.13 -13.60
CA SER A 176 10.89 26.45 -12.98
C SER A 176 11.62 26.42 -11.61
N ALA A 177 11.68 25.27 -10.94
CA ALA A 177 12.48 25.12 -9.72
C ALA A 177 14.00 25.05 -10.01
N GLY A 178 14.40 24.42 -11.12
CA GLY A 178 15.81 24.35 -11.57
C GLY A 178 16.34 25.69 -12.10
N GLU A 179 15.50 26.44 -12.81
CA GLU A 179 15.88 27.75 -13.35
C GLU A 179 15.85 28.87 -12.32
N ARG A 180 14.99 28.85 -11.32
CA ARG A 180 14.94 29.83 -10.22
C ARG A 180 16.07 29.68 -9.19
N ARG A 181 16.83 28.58 -9.21
CA ARG A 181 17.85 28.23 -8.21
C ARG A 181 19.30 28.50 -8.66
N ARG A 182 19.51 29.16 -9.78
CA ARG A 182 20.83 29.68 -10.19
C ARG A 182 20.96 31.17 -9.88
N GLY A 183 20.73 31.53 -8.62
CA GLY A 183 21.06 32.86 -8.12
C GLY A 183 22.37 32.80 -7.34
N GLU A 184 23.17 33.85 -7.38
CA GLU A 184 24.48 33.95 -6.70
C GLU A 184 24.45 33.76 -5.17
N GLY A 185 23.28 33.67 -4.54
CA GLY A 185 23.11 33.33 -3.12
C GLY A 185 23.04 31.86 -2.80
N ASP A 186 22.95 30.96 -3.81
CA ASP A 186 22.69 29.52 -3.65
C ASP A 186 23.94 28.63 -3.58
N ALA A 187 25.15 29.17 -3.76
CA ALA A 187 26.37 28.35 -3.78
C ALA A 187 26.63 27.63 -2.44
N ALA A 188 26.34 28.31 -1.31
CA ALA A 188 26.48 27.70 0.02
C ALA A 188 25.42 26.63 0.27
N MET A 189 24.20 26.78 -0.27
CA MET A 189 23.14 25.80 -0.18
C MET A 189 23.40 24.65 -1.15
N GLY A 190 23.93 24.92 -2.34
CA GLY A 190 24.37 23.91 -3.30
C GLY A 190 25.39 22.94 -2.69
N ALA A 191 26.41 23.48 -2.02
CA ALA A 191 27.42 22.67 -1.32
C ALA A 191 26.81 21.78 -0.20
N ARG A 192 25.80 22.29 0.51
CA ARG A 192 25.08 21.48 1.53
C ARG A 192 24.22 20.39 0.90
N VAL A 193 23.62 20.63 -0.25
CA VAL A 193 22.87 19.62 -1.00
C VAL A 193 23.82 18.54 -1.50
N ASP A 194 24.97 18.92 -2.06
CA ASP A 194 26.02 17.96 -2.50
C ASP A 194 26.51 17.11 -1.32
N GLU A 195 26.75 17.74 -0.17
CA GLU A 195 27.13 17.03 1.05
C GLU A 195 26.03 16.06 1.50
N TRP A 196 24.76 16.50 1.49
CA TRP A 196 23.63 15.63 1.86
C TRP A 196 23.50 14.42 0.93
N VAL A 197 23.59 14.63 -0.40
CA VAL A 197 23.54 13.54 -1.40
C VAL A 197 24.65 12.53 -1.14
N ARG A 198 25.90 13.00 -0.97
CA ARG A 198 27.04 12.14 -0.66
C ARG A 198 26.80 11.33 0.62
N LEU A 199 26.32 11.95 1.70
CA LEU A 199 26.02 11.26 2.96
C LEU A 199 24.86 10.27 2.81
N ALA A 200 23.87 10.57 1.99
CA ALA A 200 22.75 9.67 1.69
C ALA A 200 23.22 8.42 0.92
N ASP A 201 24.12 8.60 -0.04
CA ASP A 201 24.74 7.50 -0.79
C ASP A 201 25.62 6.64 0.12
N GLU A 202 26.46 7.25 0.95
CA GLU A 202 27.26 6.55 1.96
C GLU A 202 26.38 5.77 2.94
N ALA A 203 25.30 6.37 3.44
CA ALA A 203 24.36 5.70 4.34
C ALA A 203 23.67 4.50 3.64
N THR A 204 23.41 4.60 2.34
CA THR A 204 22.83 3.51 1.56
C THR A 204 23.83 2.36 1.40
N ALA A 205 25.07 2.66 1.07
CA ALA A 205 26.15 1.67 0.98
C ALA A 205 26.40 0.97 2.33
N ILE A 206 26.40 1.75 3.43
CA ILE A 206 26.54 1.20 4.79
C ILE A 206 25.39 0.27 5.13
N ARG A 207 24.13 0.65 4.85
CA ARG A 207 22.97 -0.22 5.09
C ARG A 207 23.02 -1.51 4.27
N GLN A 208 23.50 -1.43 3.04
CA GLN A 208 23.69 -2.61 2.21
C GLN A 208 24.78 -3.52 2.82
N ARG A 209 25.89 -2.96 3.24
CA ARG A 209 26.98 -3.73 3.87
C ARG A 209 26.55 -4.38 5.19
N LEU A 210 25.78 -3.68 6.00
CA LEU A 210 25.20 -4.25 7.21
C LEU A 210 24.31 -5.47 6.90
N ARG A 211 23.43 -5.36 5.89
CA ARG A 211 22.58 -6.49 5.45
C ARG A 211 23.41 -7.71 4.98
N GLU A 212 24.48 -7.47 4.22
CA GLU A 212 25.39 -8.55 3.81
C GLU A 212 25.99 -9.26 5.03
N LEU A 213 26.51 -8.50 6.02
CA LEU A 213 27.02 -9.05 7.26
C LEU A 213 25.96 -9.80 8.07
N GLU A 214 24.73 -9.29 8.12
CA GLU A 214 23.60 -9.97 8.77
C GLU A 214 23.34 -11.35 8.15
N THR A 215 23.43 -11.48 6.81
CA THR A 215 23.25 -12.77 6.13
C THR A 215 24.32 -13.81 6.48
N GLU A 216 25.48 -13.40 6.99
CA GLU A 216 26.55 -14.27 7.46
C GLU A 216 26.45 -14.54 8.97
N ILE A 217 26.22 -13.50 9.75
CA ILE A 217 26.24 -13.55 11.23
C ILE A 217 25.01 -14.27 11.79
N VAL A 218 23.82 -14.04 11.24
CA VAL A 218 22.58 -14.63 11.75
C VAL A 218 22.61 -16.16 11.67
N PRO A 219 22.93 -16.80 10.52
CA PRO A 219 23.04 -18.26 10.45
C PRO A 219 24.12 -18.81 11.36
N PHE A 220 25.27 -18.12 11.44
CA PHE A 220 26.35 -18.53 12.34
C PHE A 220 25.93 -18.51 13.82
N SER A 221 25.23 -17.46 14.24
CA SER A 221 24.71 -17.32 15.60
C SER A 221 23.65 -18.36 15.94
N ILE A 222 22.82 -18.74 14.96
CA ILE A 222 21.81 -19.80 15.13
C ILE A 222 22.50 -21.16 15.24
N ALA A 223 23.44 -21.49 14.35
CA ALA A 223 24.11 -22.76 14.32
C ALA A 223 24.94 -23.05 15.59
N ASN A 224 25.41 -22.02 16.29
CA ASN A 224 26.22 -22.13 17.50
C ASN A 224 25.47 -21.75 18.79
N ASP A 225 24.17 -21.49 18.70
CA ASP A 225 23.30 -21.08 19.81
C ASP A 225 23.76 -19.81 20.54
N TYR A 226 24.38 -18.87 19.80
CA TYR A 226 24.78 -17.58 20.36
C TYR A 226 23.64 -16.57 20.26
N VAL A 227 23.20 -16.04 21.40
CA VAL A 227 22.26 -14.91 21.45
C VAL A 227 23.00 -13.59 21.34
N ARG A 228 24.20 -13.51 21.87
CA ARG A 228 25.07 -12.32 21.85
C ARG A 228 26.48 -12.67 21.37
N LEU A 229 27.03 -11.80 20.54
CA LEU A 229 28.41 -11.88 20.06
C LEU A 229 29.08 -10.54 20.34
N PHE A 230 30.26 -10.58 20.93
CA PHE A 230 31.06 -9.39 21.29
C PHE A 230 32.34 -9.32 20.49
N THR A 231 32.78 -8.12 20.15
CA THR A 231 34.13 -7.88 19.63
C THR A 231 35.15 -8.03 20.76
N ALA A 232 36.41 -8.23 20.41
CA ALA A 232 37.48 -8.44 21.42
C ALA A 232 37.55 -7.30 22.46
N ASP A 233 37.38 -6.06 22.00
CA ASP A 233 37.62 -4.85 22.80
C ASP A 233 36.43 -3.92 22.95
N GLY A 234 35.20 -4.39 22.69
CA GLY A 234 34.10 -3.42 22.65
C GLY A 234 32.70 -3.98 22.62
N PRO A 235 31.81 -3.21 22.07
CA PRO A 235 30.38 -3.54 21.97
C PRO A 235 30.16 -4.82 21.15
N GLY A 236 29.02 -5.40 21.31
CA GLY A 236 28.60 -6.58 20.57
C GLY A 236 27.28 -6.37 19.83
N ILE A 237 26.75 -7.47 19.37
CA ILE A 237 25.45 -7.57 18.76
C ILE A 237 24.61 -8.60 19.51
N GLU A 238 23.32 -8.37 19.59
CA GLU A 238 22.33 -9.29 20.11
C GLU A 238 21.39 -9.72 18.97
N ARG A 239 21.20 -11.02 18.82
CA ARG A 239 20.23 -11.59 17.91
C ARG A 239 18.85 -11.49 18.55
N ARG A 240 17.95 -10.72 17.92
CA ARG A 240 16.54 -10.65 18.31
C ARG A 240 15.66 -11.22 17.20
N ARG A 241 14.58 -11.87 17.58
CA ARG A 241 13.54 -12.25 16.66
C ARG A 241 12.64 -11.03 16.43
N ARG A 242 12.59 -10.54 15.21
CA ARG A 242 11.63 -9.54 14.81
C ARG A 242 10.33 -10.23 14.48
N GLU A 243 9.38 -10.16 15.38
CA GLU A 243 8.08 -10.76 15.20
C GLU A 243 7.15 -9.77 14.53
N VAL A 244 6.67 -10.12 13.34
CA VAL A 244 5.74 -9.32 12.57
C VAL A 244 4.47 -10.15 12.38
N PRO A 245 3.32 -9.73 12.91
CA PRO A 245 2.08 -10.45 12.71
C PRO A 245 1.73 -10.51 11.22
N THR A 246 1.49 -11.71 10.71
CA THR A 246 1.16 -11.96 9.30
C THR A 246 -0.36 -12.06 9.05
N ASP A 247 -1.15 -12.31 10.10
CA ASP A 247 -2.60 -12.45 10.03
C ASP A 247 -3.29 -11.10 10.31
N GLU A 248 -3.68 -10.42 9.23
CA GLU A 248 -4.35 -9.12 9.27
C GLU A 248 -5.69 -9.15 10.00
N GLU A 249 -6.47 -10.23 9.85
CA GLU A 249 -7.79 -10.34 10.47
C GLU A 249 -7.69 -10.51 11.98
N ARG A 250 -6.68 -11.25 12.43
CA ARG A 250 -6.37 -11.43 13.86
C ARG A 250 -5.93 -10.11 14.48
N VAL A 251 -5.04 -9.36 13.80
CA VAL A 251 -4.59 -8.03 14.25
C VAL A 251 -5.78 -7.08 14.37
N ARG A 252 -6.67 -7.04 13.38
CA ARG A 252 -7.89 -6.22 13.42
C ARG A 252 -8.79 -6.56 14.60
N ARG A 253 -8.97 -7.85 14.86
CA ARG A 253 -9.79 -8.33 15.99
C ARG A 253 -9.19 -7.94 17.32
N ALA A 254 -7.89 -8.21 17.53
CA ALA A 254 -7.19 -7.93 18.77
C ALA A 254 -7.13 -6.43 19.07
N LEU A 255 -6.75 -5.59 18.12
CA LEU A 255 -6.68 -4.14 18.31
C LEU A 255 -8.06 -3.48 18.36
N GLY A 256 -9.04 -4.03 17.63
CA GLY A 256 -10.44 -3.58 17.70
C GLY A 256 -11.07 -3.80 19.06
N ALA A 257 -10.75 -4.90 19.73
CA ALA A 257 -11.28 -5.23 21.06
C ALA A 257 -10.83 -4.23 22.15
N ILE A 258 -9.69 -3.58 21.97
CA ILE A 258 -9.16 -2.57 22.90
C ILE A 258 -9.31 -1.12 22.38
N GLY A 259 -10.01 -0.92 21.24
CA GLY A 259 -10.27 0.41 20.67
C GLY A 259 -9.05 1.11 20.05
N ARG A 260 -7.96 0.39 19.76
CA ARG A 260 -6.71 0.92 19.21
C ARG A 260 -6.53 0.65 17.71
N LEU A 261 -7.58 0.18 17.03
CA LEU A 261 -7.52 -0.12 15.59
C LEU A 261 -7.17 1.12 14.74
N ASP A 262 -7.60 2.30 15.19
CA ASP A 262 -7.34 3.57 14.48
C ASP A 262 -5.85 3.95 14.44
N GLU A 263 -5.04 3.43 15.36
CA GLU A 263 -3.59 3.62 15.37
C GLU A 263 -2.91 2.86 14.22
N VAL A 264 -3.62 1.89 13.65
CA VAL A 264 -3.19 1.02 12.54
C VAL A 264 -4.26 1.06 11.45
N LEU A 265 -4.54 2.24 10.86
CA LEU A 265 -5.58 2.48 9.84
C LEU A 265 -5.45 1.65 8.54
N SER A 266 -4.31 1.07 8.31
CA SER A 266 -4.10 -0.14 7.51
C SER A 266 -3.27 -1.06 8.38
N VAL A 267 -3.52 -2.35 8.40
CA VAL A 267 -2.63 -3.30 9.08
C VAL A 267 -1.29 -3.24 8.35
N ASP A 268 -0.51 -2.21 8.72
CA ASP A 268 0.85 -2.01 8.27
C ASP A 268 1.73 -2.77 9.27
N PRO A 269 2.39 -3.86 8.84
CA PRO A 269 3.25 -4.65 9.72
C PRO A 269 4.28 -3.82 10.47
N ALA A 270 4.76 -2.71 9.86
CA ALA A 270 5.71 -1.82 10.52
C ALA A 270 5.10 -1.01 11.66
N LYS A 271 3.81 -0.67 11.59
CA LYS A 271 3.10 0.00 12.67
C LYS A 271 2.78 -0.95 13.81
N VAL A 272 2.35 -2.17 13.47
CA VAL A 272 2.09 -3.22 14.47
C VAL A 272 3.37 -3.59 15.20
N ALA A 273 4.49 -3.74 14.51
CA ALA A 273 5.81 -3.99 15.12
C ALA A 273 6.19 -2.87 16.11
N ARG A 274 5.93 -1.58 15.78
CA ARG A 274 6.19 -0.46 16.70
C ARG A 274 5.32 -0.51 17.94
N LEU A 275 4.05 -0.90 17.82
CA LEU A 275 3.16 -1.07 18.98
C LEU A 275 3.65 -2.17 19.92
N LEU A 276 4.14 -3.28 19.37
CA LEU A 276 4.75 -4.37 20.12
C LEU A 276 6.07 -3.95 20.80
N GLU A 277 6.90 -3.14 20.10
CA GLU A 277 8.16 -2.61 20.68
C GLU A 277 7.92 -1.64 21.85
N GLN A 278 6.81 -0.92 21.89
CA GLN A 278 6.47 0.05 22.93
C GLN A 278 6.06 -0.62 24.25
N GLN A 279 5.77 -1.94 24.25
CA GLN A 279 5.32 -2.72 25.40
C GLN A 279 4.11 -2.12 26.14
N ASP A 280 3.25 -1.41 25.42
CA ASP A 280 2.07 -0.69 25.94
C ASP A 280 0.76 -1.43 25.60
N LEU A 281 0.86 -2.72 25.28
CA LEU A 281 -0.28 -3.58 25.00
C LEU A 281 -0.56 -4.52 26.21
N PRO A 282 -1.85 -4.82 26.48
CA PRO A 282 -2.19 -5.88 27.42
C PRO A 282 -1.56 -7.22 27.00
N PRO A 283 -1.03 -8.03 27.93
CA PRO A 283 -0.34 -9.29 27.60
C PRO A 283 -1.19 -10.25 26.73
N GLU A 284 -2.50 -10.28 26.95
CA GLU A 284 -3.44 -11.11 26.20
C GLU A 284 -3.53 -10.69 24.72
N VAL A 285 -3.40 -9.39 24.45
CA VAL A 285 -3.40 -8.81 23.09
C VAL A 285 -2.05 -9.05 22.41
N GLU A 286 -0.97 -8.91 23.16
CA GLU A 286 0.39 -9.19 22.69
C GLU A 286 0.52 -10.66 22.29
N ASP A 287 0.08 -11.60 23.14
CA ASP A 287 0.06 -13.04 22.85
C ASP A 287 -0.78 -13.37 21.61
N GLU A 288 -1.93 -12.73 21.42
CA GLU A 288 -2.78 -12.94 20.25
C GLU A 288 -2.15 -12.40 18.96
N LEU A 289 -1.44 -11.26 19.04
CA LEU A 289 -0.73 -10.67 17.90
C LEU A 289 0.50 -11.51 17.50
N LEU A 290 1.18 -12.13 18.45
CA LEU A 290 2.40 -12.91 18.23
C LEU A 290 2.14 -14.39 17.91
N ARG A 291 0.92 -14.86 18.01
CA ARG A 291 0.54 -16.25 17.71
C ARG A 291 0.71 -16.51 16.20
N GLU A 292 1.55 -17.50 15.84
CA GLU A 292 1.85 -17.89 14.45
C GLU A 292 2.57 -16.79 13.61
N THR A 293 3.49 -16.04 14.22
CA THR A 293 4.32 -15.10 13.46
C THR A 293 5.49 -15.79 12.79
N GLU A 294 5.73 -15.49 11.50
CA GLU A 294 7.01 -15.75 10.85
C GLU A 294 8.00 -14.66 11.27
N GLY A 295 8.87 -14.98 12.23
CA GLY A 295 9.85 -14.02 12.72
C GLY A 295 11.08 -13.92 11.81
N ALA A 296 11.43 -12.72 11.39
CA ALA A 296 12.73 -12.41 10.83
C ALA A 296 13.73 -12.10 11.96
N TRP A 297 15.00 -12.51 11.80
CA TRP A 297 16.05 -12.17 12.75
C TRP A 297 16.62 -10.80 12.42
N GLU A 298 16.84 -9.97 13.45
CA GLU A 298 17.57 -8.72 13.34
C GLU A 298 18.74 -8.68 14.32
N LEU A 299 19.75 -7.90 14.00
CA LEU A 299 20.91 -7.67 14.86
C LEU A 299 20.78 -6.29 15.53
N ARG A 300 20.97 -6.25 16.85
CA ARG A 300 21.02 -5.04 17.63
C ARG A 300 22.39 -4.87 18.27
N ARG A 301 22.93 -3.67 18.22
CA ARG A 301 24.14 -3.31 18.95
C ARG A 301 23.86 -3.31 20.46
N VAL A 302 24.74 -3.93 21.23
CA VAL A 302 24.70 -3.95 22.70
C VAL A 302 26.07 -3.56 23.24
N ASP A 303 26.08 -2.85 24.35
CA ASP A 303 27.29 -2.56 25.08
C ASP A 303 27.69 -3.77 25.94
N ARG A 304 29.01 -3.99 26.11
CA ARG A 304 29.50 -5.03 26.98
C ARG A 304 29.15 -4.70 28.41
N PRO A 305 28.48 -5.59 29.19
CA PRO A 305 28.23 -5.34 30.59
C PRO A 305 29.58 -5.13 31.31
N ALA A 306 29.61 -4.16 32.22
CA ALA A 306 30.78 -3.97 33.08
C ALA A 306 31.13 -5.32 33.75
N SER A 307 32.37 -5.74 33.66
CA SER A 307 32.82 -6.97 34.30
C SER A 307 32.47 -6.90 35.79
N VAL A 308 31.66 -7.84 36.24
CA VAL A 308 31.54 -8.12 37.65
C VAL A 308 32.82 -8.85 38.00
N ASP A 309 33.87 -8.09 38.40
CA ASP A 309 35.07 -8.64 39.02
C ASP A 309 34.67 -9.25 40.37
N GLY A 310 34.25 -10.48 40.32
CA GLY A 310 34.05 -11.37 41.44
C GLY A 310 34.85 -12.62 41.19
N ASP A 311 36.09 -12.59 41.57
CA ASP A 311 36.99 -13.76 41.61
C ASP A 311 36.34 -14.83 42.54
N PRO A 312 35.99 -16.03 42.04
CA PRO A 312 35.57 -17.12 42.90
C PRO A 312 36.74 -18.06 43.21
N THR A 313 37.87 -17.54 43.66
CA THR A 313 38.94 -18.39 44.21
C THR A 313 39.46 -17.80 45.50
N SER A 314 38.70 -17.97 46.59
CA SER A 314 39.29 -18.12 47.93
C SER A 314 38.54 -19.23 48.66
N THR A 315 38.93 -20.47 48.33
CA THR A 315 38.82 -21.57 49.30
C THR A 315 40.00 -21.46 50.18
N ASP A 316 39.78 -21.09 51.44
CA ASP A 316 40.70 -21.37 52.52
C ASP A 316 39.98 -21.89 53.75
N ALA A 317 40.54 -23.08 54.19
CA ALA A 317 40.42 -23.81 55.43
C ALA A 317 39.09 -24.49 55.75
#